data_9edc2d4382371ae177b7cb26151181bf
#
_entry.id   9edc2d4382371ae177b7cb26151181bf
#
_cell.length_a   1.000
_cell.length_b   1.000
_cell.length_c   1.000
_cell.angle_alpha   90.00
_cell.angle_beta   90.00
_cell.angle_gamma   90.00
#
_symmetry.space_group_name_H-M   'P 1'
#
loop_
_entity.id
_entity.type
_entity.pdbx_description
1 polymer ?
#
loop_
_entity_poly.entity_id
_entity_poly.type
_entity_poly.pdbx_seq_one_letter_code
_entity_poly.pdbx_strand_id
1 'polypeptide(L)'
;MTATDTSTAIGSPRFSDPKLVELARSHGSLAAWRLAFSQTGTTAACNVTGDFSAGVREPSGRVVLVVDRFAIQTICYRVVGGQIHFAHRADELADAATDIDPQAIFDYLFFHAIPSPRTIYKGVYRVPPGHCAVFENGQLTVTPYWLPEFVEPKAASFPSLKDEFRQLLRNAVATQLDGGKAACFLSGGTDSSTVAGMIGEVGPRPAATYSIGFDAAGYDEMAFARLAAKRFNTEHHEYYVTPDDLVRRIADVAGHYDQPFGNSSALPAFYCAQMAKDDGVTKILAGDGGDELFGGNSRYSKQRVFGFYGLLPSPVRTGVMEPLFELPIMGKIPLLSKGASYVEQAKVPMPDRLNMYNLLLRQGVNDVLTADFLARVDLQSPARQQRDVWAMAKTDSALNRTLAFDWRYTLAESDLPKVCGTTRLAGIDVGFPMLDDDLLDFSLKLPVEYKLKGFKLRWFFKEALRGFLPDEILTKKKQGFGLPFGVWATRHAGLKALAVDSLRSLSQRGIVRADFIETLINQRLVEHPGYYGEMVWILMMLEQWLQAKAPRFKVQ
;
A
#
# COMPACT_ATOMS: atom_id res chain seq x y z
N MET A 1 4.10 -33.49 0.03
CA MET A 1 3.31 -32.46 -0.65
C MET A 1 1.85 -32.71 -0.41
N THR A 2 1.27 -32.03 0.52
CA THR A 2 -0.18 -31.96 0.69
C THR A 2 -0.56 -30.50 0.73
N ALA A 3 -0.28 -29.77 -0.37
CA ALA A 3 -0.92 -28.50 -0.61
C ALA A 3 -2.40 -28.85 -0.88
N THR A 4 -3.22 -28.33 -0.05
CA THR A 4 -4.66 -28.54 -0.04
C THR A 4 -5.25 -28.16 -1.38
N ASP A 5 -5.58 -29.14 -2.19
CA ASP A 5 -6.31 -29.01 -3.47
C ASP A 5 -7.80 -28.64 -3.24
N THR A 6 -8.09 -28.09 -2.08
CA THR A 6 -9.44 -27.75 -1.64
C THR A 6 -9.76 -26.32 -2.00
N SER A 7 -10.94 -26.13 -2.59
CA SER A 7 -11.51 -24.79 -2.81
C SER A 7 -11.57 -24.01 -1.51
N THR A 8 -11.31 -22.70 -1.58
CA THR A 8 -11.19 -21.82 -0.42
C THR A 8 -11.81 -20.46 -0.69
N ALA A 9 -12.30 -19.79 0.36
CA ALA A 9 -12.71 -18.38 0.31
C ALA A 9 -12.47 -17.73 1.67
N ILE A 10 -11.95 -16.52 1.68
CA ILE A 10 -11.74 -15.69 2.87
C ILE A 10 -12.25 -14.27 2.65
N GLY A 11 -12.34 -13.51 3.75
CA GLY A 11 -12.85 -12.14 3.76
C GLY A 11 -14.36 -12.08 3.97
N SER A 12 -14.93 -10.92 3.68
CA SER A 12 -16.33 -10.55 3.92
C SER A 12 -17.02 -10.14 2.61
N PRO A 13 -17.17 -11.08 1.63
CA PRO A 13 -17.83 -10.78 0.36
C PRO A 13 -19.31 -10.46 0.58
N ARG A 14 -19.79 -9.41 -0.08
CA ARG A 14 -21.20 -8.99 -0.10
C ARG A 14 -21.77 -9.27 -1.49
N PHE A 15 -22.53 -10.34 -1.60
CA PHE A 15 -23.20 -10.74 -2.84
C PHE A 15 -24.43 -9.88 -3.09
N SER A 16 -24.70 -9.50 -4.35
CA SER A 16 -25.90 -8.74 -4.73
C SER A 16 -27.15 -9.62 -4.95
N ASP A 17 -26.95 -10.90 -5.30
CA ASP A 17 -28.06 -11.87 -5.48
C ASP A 17 -28.56 -12.38 -4.12
N PRO A 18 -29.87 -12.22 -3.78
CA PRO A 18 -30.43 -12.69 -2.53
C PRO A 18 -30.21 -14.19 -2.26
N LYS A 19 -30.16 -15.03 -3.29
CA LYS A 19 -29.91 -16.48 -3.14
C LYS A 19 -28.47 -16.73 -2.70
N LEU A 20 -27.52 -15.98 -3.25
CA LEU A 20 -26.13 -16.08 -2.86
C LEU A 20 -25.91 -15.52 -1.46
N VAL A 21 -26.60 -14.45 -1.07
CA VAL A 21 -26.57 -13.90 0.30
C VAL A 21 -27.04 -14.94 1.30
N GLU A 22 -28.19 -15.58 1.06
CA GLU A 22 -28.75 -16.62 1.95
C GLU A 22 -27.81 -17.84 2.00
N LEU A 23 -27.24 -18.24 0.87
CA LEU A 23 -26.29 -19.36 0.81
C LEU A 23 -25.01 -19.05 1.57
N ALA A 24 -24.49 -17.83 1.43
CA ALA A 24 -23.30 -17.39 2.17
C ALA A 24 -23.55 -17.38 3.69
N ARG A 25 -24.73 -16.93 4.12
CA ARG A 25 -25.14 -16.91 5.52
C ARG A 25 -25.30 -18.31 6.12
N SER A 26 -25.87 -19.24 5.38
CA SER A 26 -26.23 -20.60 5.88
C SER A 26 -25.09 -21.62 5.72
N HIS A 27 -24.27 -21.50 4.66
CA HIS A 27 -23.26 -22.50 4.27
C HIS A 27 -21.84 -21.91 4.06
N GLY A 28 -21.67 -20.61 4.33
CA GLY A 28 -20.41 -19.89 4.17
C GLY A 28 -20.16 -19.35 2.76
N SER A 29 -19.24 -18.38 2.68
CA SER A 29 -18.93 -17.66 1.43
C SER A 29 -18.45 -18.57 0.30
N LEU A 30 -17.73 -19.65 0.62
CA LEU A 30 -17.26 -20.62 -0.38
C LEU A 30 -18.43 -21.29 -1.14
N ALA A 31 -19.52 -21.64 -0.46
CA ALA A 31 -20.68 -22.24 -1.11
C ALA A 31 -21.34 -21.25 -2.08
N ALA A 32 -21.44 -19.98 -1.68
CA ALA A 32 -21.96 -18.92 -2.55
C ALA A 32 -21.06 -18.69 -3.77
N TRP A 33 -19.73 -18.66 -3.61
CA TRP A 33 -18.79 -18.55 -4.73
C TRP A 33 -18.89 -19.71 -5.72
N ARG A 34 -19.01 -20.96 -5.24
CA ARG A 34 -19.21 -22.12 -6.11
C ARG A 34 -20.46 -21.98 -6.97
N LEU A 35 -21.58 -21.58 -6.37
CA LEU A 35 -22.82 -21.35 -7.11
C LEU A 35 -22.68 -20.18 -8.08
N ALA A 36 -22.11 -19.05 -7.65
CA ALA A 36 -21.91 -17.88 -8.48
C ALA A 36 -21.07 -18.19 -9.73
N PHE A 37 -19.92 -18.87 -9.57
CA PHE A 37 -19.09 -19.26 -10.70
C PHE A 37 -19.74 -20.29 -11.64
N SER A 38 -20.55 -21.22 -11.11
CA SER A 38 -21.28 -22.17 -11.94
C SER A 38 -22.37 -21.51 -12.80
N GLN A 39 -22.93 -20.36 -12.33
CA GLN A 39 -24.00 -19.64 -13.04
C GLN A 39 -23.46 -18.65 -14.08
N THR A 40 -22.46 -17.86 -13.71
CA THR A 40 -22.02 -16.71 -14.52
C THR A 40 -20.51 -16.68 -14.78
N GLY A 41 -19.76 -17.71 -14.37
CA GLY A 41 -18.31 -17.74 -14.54
C GLY A 41 -17.61 -16.56 -13.83
N THR A 42 -16.57 -16.01 -14.44
CA THR A 42 -15.80 -14.91 -13.86
C THR A 42 -16.57 -13.60 -13.71
N THR A 43 -17.66 -13.41 -14.45
CA THR A 43 -18.51 -12.20 -14.33
C THR A 43 -19.24 -12.14 -12.99
N ALA A 44 -19.32 -13.25 -12.25
CA ALA A 44 -19.81 -13.26 -10.88
C ALA A 44 -19.13 -12.22 -10.00
N ALA A 45 -17.82 -12.04 -10.17
CA ALA A 45 -17.01 -11.11 -9.38
C ALA A 45 -17.43 -9.63 -9.54
N CYS A 46 -18.01 -9.26 -10.69
CA CYS A 46 -18.52 -7.90 -10.93
C CYS A 46 -19.67 -7.50 -10.00
N ASN A 47 -20.40 -8.50 -9.46
CA ASN A 47 -21.59 -8.33 -8.63
C ASN A 47 -21.32 -8.63 -7.14
N VAL A 48 -20.04 -8.67 -6.74
CA VAL A 48 -19.63 -8.89 -5.34
C VAL A 48 -18.81 -7.71 -4.89
N THR A 49 -19.11 -7.17 -3.72
CA THR A 49 -18.41 -6.07 -3.07
C THR A 49 -17.78 -6.54 -1.74
N GLY A 50 -17.01 -5.67 -1.09
CA GLY A 50 -16.28 -5.99 0.14
C GLY A 50 -14.90 -6.57 -0.12
N ASP A 51 -14.24 -7.02 0.96
CA ASP A 51 -12.95 -7.67 0.90
C ASP A 51 -13.10 -9.17 0.71
N PHE A 52 -12.42 -9.74 -0.28
CA PHE A 52 -12.48 -11.18 -0.53
C PHE A 52 -11.32 -11.71 -1.37
N SER A 53 -11.01 -12.98 -1.14
CA SER A 53 -10.37 -13.81 -2.15
C SER A 53 -11.00 -15.20 -2.14
N ALA A 54 -11.14 -15.79 -3.31
CA ALA A 54 -11.67 -17.14 -3.46
C ALA A 54 -10.93 -17.91 -4.54
N GLY A 55 -10.75 -19.20 -4.29
CA GLY A 55 -10.28 -20.19 -5.24
C GLY A 55 -11.24 -21.37 -5.29
N VAL A 56 -11.87 -21.58 -6.43
CA VAL A 56 -12.86 -22.64 -6.62
C VAL A 56 -12.38 -23.61 -7.70
N ARG A 57 -12.29 -24.88 -7.34
CA ARG A 57 -12.09 -25.99 -8.29
C ARG A 57 -13.45 -26.61 -8.60
N GLU A 58 -13.79 -26.60 -9.87
CA GLU A 58 -15.02 -27.21 -10.38
C GLU A 58 -14.84 -28.71 -10.64
N PRO A 59 -15.94 -29.49 -10.69
CA PRO A 59 -15.87 -30.93 -11.02
C PRO A 59 -15.26 -31.22 -12.40
N SER A 60 -15.31 -30.27 -13.32
CA SER A 60 -14.68 -30.32 -14.65
C SER A 60 -13.14 -30.28 -14.59
N GLY A 61 -12.57 -29.92 -13.44
CA GLY A 61 -11.15 -29.65 -13.28
C GLY A 61 -10.77 -28.18 -13.57
N ARG A 62 -11.69 -27.36 -14.03
CA ARG A 62 -11.52 -25.90 -14.16
C ARG A 62 -11.33 -25.28 -12.79
N VAL A 63 -10.41 -24.30 -12.69
CA VAL A 63 -10.16 -23.55 -11.46
C VAL A 63 -10.36 -22.06 -11.74
N VAL A 64 -11.11 -21.40 -10.86
CA VAL A 64 -11.32 -19.96 -10.90
C VAL A 64 -10.78 -19.36 -9.60
N LEU A 65 -9.88 -18.38 -9.71
CA LEU A 65 -9.35 -17.60 -8.61
C LEU A 65 -9.80 -16.15 -8.76
N VAL A 66 -10.13 -15.49 -7.65
CA VAL A 66 -10.57 -14.09 -7.67
C VAL A 66 -10.09 -13.37 -6.43
N VAL A 67 -9.82 -12.07 -6.56
CA VAL A 67 -9.49 -11.16 -5.44
C VAL A 67 -10.30 -9.88 -5.55
N ASP A 68 -10.55 -9.22 -4.42
CA ASP A 68 -11.26 -7.95 -4.36
C ASP A 68 -10.56 -6.82 -5.12
N ARG A 69 -11.23 -5.68 -5.26
CA ARG A 69 -10.77 -4.52 -6.07
C ARG A 69 -9.44 -3.93 -5.62
N PHE A 70 -9.04 -4.11 -4.35
CA PHE A 70 -7.79 -3.60 -3.78
C PHE A 70 -6.84 -4.72 -3.33
N ALA A 71 -7.21 -5.99 -3.49
CA ALA A 71 -6.50 -7.16 -2.95
C ALA A 71 -6.24 -7.03 -1.44
N ILE A 72 -7.26 -6.59 -0.67
CA ILE A 72 -7.25 -6.65 0.80
C ILE A 72 -7.05 -8.10 1.23
N GLN A 73 -7.76 -9.01 0.57
CA GLN A 73 -7.51 -10.45 0.64
C GLN A 73 -6.71 -10.91 -0.58
N THR A 74 -5.74 -11.78 -0.39
CA THR A 74 -4.84 -12.24 -1.45
C THR A 74 -5.06 -13.71 -1.78
N ILE A 75 -4.76 -14.09 -3.03
CA ILE A 75 -4.63 -15.48 -3.44
C ILE A 75 -3.45 -15.63 -4.39
N CYS A 76 -2.62 -16.63 -4.13
CA CYS A 76 -1.45 -16.98 -4.91
C CYS A 76 -1.71 -18.28 -5.66
N TYR A 77 -0.97 -18.50 -6.74
CA TYR A 77 -1.05 -19.72 -7.54
C TYR A 77 0.31 -20.15 -8.10
N ARG A 78 0.42 -21.44 -8.37
CA ARG A 78 1.57 -22.06 -9.03
C ARG A 78 1.08 -23.15 -9.96
N VAL A 79 1.61 -23.21 -11.18
CA VAL A 79 1.32 -24.30 -12.14
C VAL A 79 2.50 -25.25 -12.18
N VAL A 80 2.27 -26.51 -11.84
CA VAL A 80 3.29 -27.57 -11.82
C VAL A 80 2.71 -28.82 -12.43
N GLY A 81 3.42 -29.45 -13.37
CA GLY A 81 2.98 -30.70 -14.00
C GLY A 81 1.62 -30.60 -14.70
N GLY A 82 1.27 -29.42 -15.24
CA GLY A 82 -0.03 -29.21 -15.90
C GLY A 82 -1.21 -29.05 -14.93
N GLN A 83 -0.95 -28.88 -13.64
CA GLN A 83 -1.97 -28.64 -12.60
C GLN A 83 -1.72 -27.31 -11.91
N ILE A 84 -2.80 -26.62 -11.54
CA ILE A 84 -2.73 -25.39 -10.74
C ILE A 84 -2.93 -25.72 -9.26
N HIS A 85 -2.02 -25.18 -8.44
CA HIS A 85 -2.13 -25.14 -6.98
C HIS A 85 -2.34 -23.69 -6.56
N PHE A 86 -3.11 -23.46 -5.50
CA PHE A 86 -3.39 -22.11 -5.01
C PHE A 86 -3.53 -22.08 -3.48
N ALA A 87 -3.19 -20.94 -2.90
CA ALA A 87 -3.26 -20.67 -1.46
C ALA A 87 -3.36 -19.15 -1.22
N HIS A 88 -3.71 -18.74 -0.01
CA HIS A 88 -3.82 -17.31 0.30
C HIS A 88 -2.47 -16.61 0.45
N ARG A 89 -1.39 -17.36 0.68
CA ARG A 89 -0.03 -16.86 0.87
C ARG A 89 0.93 -17.53 -0.11
N ALA A 90 1.94 -16.79 -0.54
CA ALA A 90 2.94 -17.31 -1.46
C ALA A 90 3.83 -18.39 -0.83
N ASP A 91 4.16 -18.26 0.48
CA ASP A 91 5.01 -19.23 1.20
C ASP A 91 4.32 -20.57 1.44
N GLU A 92 2.99 -20.66 1.35
CA GLU A 92 2.23 -21.93 1.39
C GLU A 92 2.38 -22.75 0.10
N LEU A 93 2.76 -22.12 -1.02
CA LEU A 93 2.97 -22.78 -2.32
C LEU A 93 4.45 -23.07 -2.61
N ALA A 94 5.34 -22.57 -1.76
CA ALA A 94 6.77 -22.82 -1.86
C ALA A 94 7.17 -24.08 -1.07
N ASP A 95 8.14 -24.81 -1.58
CA ASP A 95 8.77 -25.93 -0.92
C ASP A 95 10.31 -25.72 -0.84
N ALA A 96 11.02 -26.65 -0.23
CA ALA A 96 12.48 -26.55 -0.06
C ALA A 96 13.26 -26.50 -1.39
N ALA A 97 12.63 -26.89 -2.51
CA ALA A 97 13.21 -26.85 -3.85
C ALA A 97 12.79 -25.60 -4.64
N THR A 98 11.94 -24.75 -4.06
CA THR A 98 11.47 -23.53 -4.73
C THR A 98 12.53 -22.43 -4.61
N ASP A 99 13.07 -22.01 -5.75
CA ASP A 99 14.07 -20.94 -5.81
C ASP A 99 13.48 -19.57 -5.46
N ILE A 100 14.33 -18.72 -4.89
CA ILE A 100 14.07 -17.28 -4.77
C ILE A 100 14.28 -16.64 -6.15
N ASP A 101 13.36 -15.76 -6.57
CA ASP A 101 13.46 -15.02 -7.82
C ASP A 101 14.33 -13.75 -7.66
N PRO A 102 15.51 -13.64 -8.29
CA PRO A 102 16.32 -12.42 -8.23
C PRO A 102 15.57 -11.19 -8.73
N GLN A 103 14.68 -11.34 -9.74
CA GLN A 103 13.87 -10.22 -10.22
C GLN A 103 12.92 -9.70 -9.14
N ALA A 104 12.36 -10.56 -8.32
CA ALA A 104 11.51 -10.15 -7.21
C ALA A 104 12.30 -9.41 -6.13
N ILE A 105 13.57 -9.78 -5.88
CA ILE A 105 14.45 -9.00 -5.00
C ILE A 105 14.71 -7.61 -5.57
N PHE A 106 14.96 -7.50 -6.90
CA PHE A 106 15.13 -6.20 -7.55
C PHE A 106 13.84 -5.35 -7.46
N ASP A 107 12.68 -5.95 -7.71
CA ASP A 107 11.38 -5.29 -7.57
C ASP A 107 11.16 -4.82 -6.11
N TYR A 108 11.53 -5.63 -5.11
CA TYR A 108 11.50 -5.22 -3.71
C TYR A 108 12.38 -4.01 -3.41
N LEU A 109 13.62 -4.00 -3.89
CA LEU A 109 14.54 -2.88 -3.70
C LEU A 109 14.07 -1.60 -4.40
N PHE A 110 13.30 -1.76 -5.48
CA PHE A 110 12.73 -0.64 -6.24
C PHE A 110 11.43 -0.09 -5.61
N PHE A 111 10.50 -0.98 -5.22
CA PHE A 111 9.16 -0.61 -4.73
C PHE A 111 9.02 -0.67 -3.20
N HIS A 112 10.00 -1.22 -2.49
CA HIS A 112 9.96 -1.59 -1.07
C HIS A 112 8.91 -2.66 -0.74
N ALA A 113 8.38 -3.29 -1.75
CA ALA A 113 7.46 -4.43 -1.76
C ALA A 113 7.65 -5.19 -3.07
N ILE A 114 7.00 -6.35 -3.22
CA ILE A 114 7.01 -7.09 -4.49
C ILE A 114 5.60 -6.98 -5.08
N PRO A 115 5.39 -6.12 -6.11
CA PRO A 115 4.06 -5.95 -6.69
C PRO A 115 3.60 -7.20 -7.43
N SER A 116 2.32 -7.54 -7.28
CA SER A 116 1.71 -8.62 -8.06
C SER A 116 1.79 -8.32 -9.58
N PRO A 117 1.87 -9.32 -10.46
CA PRO A 117 1.64 -10.74 -10.15
C PRO A 117 2.86 -11.48 -9.58
N ARG A 118 4.06 -10.88 -9.55
CA ARG A 118 5.27 -11.54 -9.05
C ARG A 118 5.20 -11.79 -7.54
N THR A 119 5.83 -12.88 -7.09
CA THR A 119 6.16 -13.12 -5.69
C THR A 119 7.66 -13.37 -5.56
N ILE A 120 8.15 -13.45 -4.34
CA ILE A 120 9.57 -13.76 -4.07
C ILE A 120 9.97 -15.18 -4.54
N TYR A 121 9.03 -16.08 -4.66
CA TYR A 121 9.25 -17.46 -5.04
C TYR A 121 9.09 -17.64 -6.54
N LYS A 122 10.12 -18.18 -7.20
CA LYS A 122 10.12 -18.42 -8.64
C LYS A 122 8.99 -19.38 -9.06
N GLY A 123 8.16 -18.93 -10.02
CA GLY A 123 7.03 -19.72 -10.51
C GLY A 123 5.78 -19.68 -9.61
N VAL A 124 5.80 -18.93 -8.51
CA VAL A 124 4.62 -18.59 -7.70
C VAL A 124 4.18 -17.18 -8.02
N TYR A 125 2.89 -17.01 -8.29
CA TYR A 125 2.31 -15.73 -8.67
C TYR A 125 1.13 -15.38 -7.77
N ARG A 126 0.82 -14.09 -7.64
CA ARG A 126 -0.33 -13.55 -6.91
C ARG A 126 -1.31 -12.92 -7.90
N VAL A 127 -2.59 -13.22 -7.73
CA VAL A 127 -3.64 -12.60 -8.56
C VAL A 127 -3.66 -11.09 -8.27
N PRO A 128 -3.59 -10.21 -9.30
CA PRO A 128 -3.60 -8.77 -9.10
C PRO A 128 -4.96 -8.24 -8.61
N PRO A 129 -5.01 -7.05 -7.95
CA PRO A 129 -6.24 -6.42 -7.50
C PRO A 129 -7.28 -6.31 -8.61
N GLY A 130 -8.55 -6.66 -8.33
CA GLY A 130 -9.65 -6.59 -9.29
C GLY A 130 -9.57 -7.58 -10.45
N HIS A 131 -8.79 -8.66 -10.30
CA HIS A 131 -8.61 -9.67 -11.35
C HIS A 131 -9.17 -11.04 -10.96
N CYS A 132 -9.51 -11.81 -12.00
CA CYS A 132 -9.74 -13.24 -11.93
C CYS A 132 -8.61 -13.98 -12.68
N ALA A 133 -8.27 -15.18 -12.20
CA ALA A 133 -7.44 -16.14 -12.91
C ALA A 133 -8.24 -17.40 -13.18
N VAL A 134 -8.26 -17.85 -14.42
CA VAL A 134 -8.94 -19.08 -14.85
C VAL A 134 -7.91 -20.05 -15.39
N PHE A 135 -7.91 -21.24 -14.82
CA PHE A 135 -7.11 -22.35 -15.31
C PHE A 135 -8.04 -23.43 -15.87
N GLU A 136 -7.92 -23.72 -17.15
CA GLU A 136 -8.74 -24.68 -17.86
C GLU A 136 -7.93 -25.31 -19.01
N ASN A 137 -8.04 -26.63 -19.19
CA ASN A 137 -7.35 -27.37 -20.26
C ASN A 137 -5.82 -27.12 -20.31
N GLY A 138 -5.19 -26.95 -19.15
CA GLY A 138 -3.75 -26.69 -19.03
C GLY A 138 -3.34 -25.25 -19.31
N GLN A 139 -4.28 -24.36 -19.63
CA GLN A 139 -4.02 -22.94 -19.90
C GLN A 139 -4.50 -22.06 -18.75
N LEU A 140 -3.68 -21.07 -18.41
CA LEU A 140 -3.98 -20.06 -17.40
C LEU A 140 -4.23 -18.72 -18.10
N THR A 141 -5.35 -18.09 -17.77
CA THR A 141 -5.69 -16.74 -18.23
C THR A 141 -5.99 -15.85 -17.02
N VAL A 142 -5.33 -14.69 -16.94
CA VAL A 142 -5.57 -13.69 -15.88
C VAL A 142 -6.15 -12.45 -16.52
N THR A 143 -7.34 -12.04 -16.08
CA THR A 143 -8.06 -10.91 -16.67
C THR A 143 -8.66 -10.02 -15.58
N PRO A 144 -8.70 -8.68 -15.78
CA PRO A 144 -9.44 -7.81 -14.89
C PRO A 144 -10.93 -8.03 -15.03
N TYR A 145 -11.64 -8.19 -13.92
CA TYR A 145 -13.10 -8.07 -13.87
C TYR A 145 -13.54 -6.65 -13.50
N TRP A 146 -12.61 -5.89 -12.89
CA TRP A 146 -12.82 -4.50 -12.53
C TRP A 146 -11.58 -3.66 -12.83
N LEU A 147 -11.79 -2.49 -13.43
CA LEU A 147 -10.78 -1.45 -13.63
C LEU A 147 -11.40 -0.09 -13.28
N PRO A 148 -10.61 0.87 -12.72
CA PRO A 148 -11.15 2.18 -12.38
C PRO A 148 -11.59 2.95 -13.64
N GLU A 149 -12.87 3.31 -13.67
CA GLU A 149 -13.47 4.13 -14.71
C GLU A 149 -14.05 5.40 -14.10
N PHE A 150 -13.43 6.54 -14.38
CA PHE A 150 -13.83 7.82 -13.81
C PHE A 150 -14.86 8.49 -14.71
N VAL A 151 -16.06 8.68 -14.19
CA VAL A 151 -17.18 9.30 -14.91
C VAL A 151 -17.62 10.55 -14.14
N GLU A 152 -17.09 11.71 -14.56
CA GLU A 152 -17.42 12.97 -13.90
C GLU A 152 -18.77 13.51 -14.39
N PRO A 153 -19.70 13.84 -13.49
CA PRO A 153 -20.98 14.43 -13.86
C PRO A 153 -20.77 15.87 -14.37
N LYS A 154 -21.56 16.28 -15.36
CA LYS A 154 -21.52 17.65 -15.91
C LYS A 154 -21.91 18.74 -14.92
N ALA A 155 -22.74 18.40 -13.93
CA ALA A 155 -23.14 19.29 -12.85
C ALA A 155 -23.26 18.48 -11.55
N ALA A 156 -22.62 18.94 -10.49
CA ALA A 156 -22.66 18.34 -9.17
C ALA A 156 -22.91 19.43 -8.12
N SER A 157 -23.97 19.25 -7.30
CA SER A 157 -24.26 20.14 -6.18
C SER A 157 -23.38 19.77 -4.98
N PHE A 158 -22.55 20.68 -4.51
CA PHE A 158 -21.74 20.42 -3.32
C PHE A 158 -22.56 20.02 -2.09
N PRO A 159 -23.69 20.67 -1.74
CA PRO A 159 -24.50 20.25 -0.59
C PRO A 159 -25.00 18.80 -0.71
N SER A 160 -25.54 18.42 -1.88
CA SER A 160 -26.03 17.08 -2.11
C SER A 160 -24.92 16.03 -2.00
N LEU A 161 -23.76 16.28 -2.62
CA LEU A 161 -22.61 15.39 -2.53
C LEU A 161 -22.07 15.29 -1.09
N LYS A 162 -22.12 16.37 -0.33
CA LYS A 162 -21.71 16.37 1.08
C LYS A 162 -22.58 15.47 1.93
N ASP A 163 -23.90 15.54 1.76
CA ASP A 163 -24.84 14.74 2.53
C ASP A 163 -24.75 13.26 2.15
N GLU A 164 -24.67 12.95 0.84
CA GLU A 164 -24.41 11.61 0.32
C GLU A 164 -23.12 11.03 0.88
N PHE A 165 -22.01 11.76 0.79
CA PHE A 165 -20.71 11.33 1.29
C PHE A 165 -20.74 11.00 2.80
N ARG A 166 -21.37 11.84 3.61
CA ARG A 166 -21.50 11.56 5.05
C ARG A 166 -22.34 10.33 5.34
N GLN A 167 -23.38 10.10 4.55
CA GLN A 167 -24.21 8.89 4.71
C GLN A 167 -23.43 7.64 4.30
N LEU A 168 -22.68 7.70 3.19
CA LEU A 168 -21.82 6.61 2.76
C LEU A 168 -20.75 6.28 3.82
N LEU A 169 -20.13 7.27 4.44
CA LEU A 169 -19.18 7.05 5.54
C LEU A 169 -19.83 6.35 6.74
N ARG A 170 -21.04 6.76 7.14
CA ARG A 170 -21.77 6.07 8.21
C ARG A 170 -22.04 4.62 7.88
N ASN A 171 -22.55 4.37 6.67
CA ASN A 171 -22.85 3.03 6.20
C ASN A 171 -21.61 2.16 6.15
N ALA A 172 -20.51 2.68 5.59
CA ALA A 172 -19.24 1.99 5.48
C ALA A 172 -18.66 1.58 6.85
N VAL A 173 -18.77 2.44 7.85
CA VAL A 173 -18.36 2.09 9.22
C VAL A 173 -19.32 1.09 9.84
N ALA A 174 -20.65 1.32 9.73
CA ALA A 174 -21.65 0.45 10.34
C ALA A 174 -21.58 -1.00 9.82
N THR A 175 -21.34 -1.17 8.53
CA THR A 175 -21.24 -2.51 7.89
C THR A 175 -19.98 -3.28 8.28
N GLN A 176 -18.96 -2.61 8.79
CA GLN A 176 -17.70 -3.23 9.16
C GLN A 176 -17.54 -3.47 10.67
N LEU A 177 -18.47 -2.98 11.50
CA LEU A 177 -18.54 -3.34 12.90
C LEU A 177 -19.07 -4.77 13.04
N ASP A 178 -18.40 -5.60 13.82
CA ASP A 178 -18.71 -7.02 14.03
C ASP A 178 -19.54 -7.32 15.28
N GLY A 179 -19.96 -6.26 15.99
CA GLY A 179 -20.67 -6.36 17.27
C GLY A 179 -19.77 -6.57 18.50
N GLY A 180 -18.47 -6.68 18.30
CA GLY A 180 -17.46 -6.66 19.38
C GLY A 180 -17.15 -5.25 19.89
N LYS A 181 -16.02 -5.09 20.59
CA LYS A 181 -15.53 -3.78 21.04
C LYS A 181 -15.19 -2.92 19.80
N ALA A 182 -15.98 -1.87 19.54
CA ALA A 182 -15.77 -1.00 18.41
C ALA A 182 -14.48 -0.19 18.56
N ALA A 183 -13.53 -0.37 17.64
CA ALA A 183 -12.18 0.14 17.76
C ALA A 183 -11.62 0.64 16.43
N CYS A 184 -10.72 1.63 16.49
CA CYS A 184 -9.95 2.05 15.30
C CYS A 184 -8.54 2.54 15.65
N PHE A 185 -7.65 2.47 14.66
CA PHE A 185 -6.39 3.19 14.70
C PHE A 185 -6.63 4.70 14.63
N LEU A 186 -5.89 5.49 15.42
CA LEU A 186 -6.04 6.94 15.49
C LEU A 186 -4.68 7.64 15.38
N SER A 187 -4.31 8.09 14.20
CA SER A 187 -3.07 8.83 13.96
C SER A 187 -3.21 10.35 14.13
N GLY A 188 -4.43 10.85 14.41
CA GLY A 188 -4.71 12.29 14.37
C GLY A 188 -4.72 12.90 12.95
N GLY A 189 -4.67 12.07 11.91
CA GLY A 189 -4.95 12.46 10.52
C GLY A 189 -6.45 12.56 10.25
N THR A 190 -6.81 13.18 9.11
CA THR A 190 -8.23 13.38 8.75
C THR A 190 -8.98 12.05 8.63
N ASP A 191 -8.36 11.00 8.08
CA ASP A 191 -9.03 9.73 7.78
C ASP A 191 -9.32 8.92 9.04
N SER A 192 -8.30 8.66 9.85
CA SER A 192 -8.46 7.94 11.12
C SER A 192 -9.39 8.68 12.09
N SER A 193 -9.31 10.01 12.13
CA SER A 193 -10.23 10.83 12.95
C SER A 193 -11.67 10.77 12.44
N THR A 194 -11.87 10.65 11.12
CA THR A 194 -13.20 10.47 10.54
C THR A 194 -13.77 9.10 10.94
N VAL A 195 -12.99 8.03 10.84
CA VAL A 195 -13.42 6.69 11.26
C VAL A 195 -13.78 6.68 12.74
N ALA A 196 -12.93 7.26 13.60
CA ALA A 196 -13.19 7.34 15.04
C ALA A 196 -14.51 8.07 15.35
N GLY A 197 -14.75 9.21 14.69
CA GLY A 197 -15.98 9.96 14.85
C GLY A 197 -17.21 9.23 14.33
N MET A 198 -17.11 8.55 13.20
CA MET A 198 -18.22 7.79 12.60
C MET A 198 -18.59 6.56 13.46
N ILE A 199 -17.61 5.86 14.06
CA ILE A 199 -17.91 4.80 15.05
C ILE A 199 -18.79 5.36 16.17
N GLY A 200 -18.47 6.57 16.68
CA GLY A 200 -19.26 7.24 17.71
C GLY A 200 -20.69 7.63 17.26
N GLU A 201 -20.96 7.72 15.95
CA GLU A 201 -22.31 7.98 15.42
C GLU A 201 -23.13 6.71 15.23
N VAL A 202 -22.52 5.58 14.84
CA VAL A 202 -23.21 4.38 14.38
C VAL A 202 -23.03 3.16 15.28
N GLY A 203 -22.04 3.16 16.15
CA GLY A 203 -21.65 2.04 16.99
C GLY A 203 -21.82 2.28 18.50
N PRO A 204 -21.40 1.32 19.32
CA PRO A 204 -21.37 1.49 20.76
C PRO A 204 -20.38 2.59 21.19
N ARG A 205 -20.71 3.29 22.28
CA ARG A 205 -19.88 4.34 22.88
C ARG A 205 -19.39 3.94 24.27
N PRO A 206 -18.14 4.34 24.64
CA PRO A 206 -17.14 5.02 23.81
C PRO A 206 -16.51 4.08 22.79
N ALA A 207 -16.11 4.61 21.61
CA ALA A 207 -15.23 3.90 20.69
C ALA A 207 -13.84 3.80 21.32
N ALA A 208 -13.17 2.64 21.20
CA ALA A 208 -11.78 2.50 21.59
C ALA A 208 -10.86 3.01 20.46
N THR A 209 -9.84 3.78 20.81
CA THR A 209 -8.89 4.31 19.82
C THR A 209 -7.46 4.08 20.25
N TYR A 210 -6.61 3.67 19.31
CA TYR A 210 -5.23 3.26 19.57
C TYR A 210 -4.27 4.12 18.75
N SER A 211 -3.27 4.68 19.43
CA SER A 211 -2.29 5.60 18.83
C SER A 211 -0.87 5.23 19.20
N ILE A 212 0.04 5.45 18.25
CA ILE A 212 1.47 5.30 18.44
C ILE A 212 2.14 6.67 18.39
N GLY A 213 3.00 6.93 19.37
CA GLY A 213 3.89 8.10 19.42
C GLY A 213 5.35 7.70 19.29
N PHE A 214 6.20 8.70 19.05
CA PHE A 214 7.65 8.55 19.00
C PHE A 214 8.31 9.67 19.81
N ASP A 215 9.23 9.31 20.70
CA ASP A 215 10.10 10.32 21.34
C ASP A 215 11.22 10.72 20.37
N ALA A 216 10.83 11.42 19.33
CA ALA A 216 11.73 11.93 18.30
C ALA A 216 11.15 13.21 17.67
N ALA A 217 11.95 14.28 17.66
CA ALA A 217 11.54 15.57 17.15
C ALA A 217 11.11 15.48 15.66
N GLY A 218 9.91 15.96 15.36
CA GLY A 218 9.35 15.96 14.00
C GLY A 218 8.67 14.65 13.56
N TYR A 219 8.58 13.64 14.43
CA TYR A 219 7.92 12.37 14.13
C TYR A 219 6.64 12.14 14.95
N ASP A 220 6.47 12.83 16.08
CA ASP A 220 5.32 12.63 16.96
C ASP A 220 4.12 13.47 16.53
N GLU A 221 2.97 12.83 16.37
CA GLU A 221 1.68 13.44 16.04
C GLU A 221 0.61 13.21 17.13
N MET A 222 0.99 12.70 18.30
CA MET A 222 0.08 12.32 19.39
C MET A 222 -0.85 13.47 19.82
N ALA A 223 -0.39 14.72 19.75
CA ALA A 223 -1.23 15.88 20.06
C ALA A 223 -2.50 15.96 19.20
N PHE A 224 -2.43 15.58 17.91
CA PHE A 224 -3.59 15.56 17.03
C PHE A 224 -4.49 14.34 17.29
N ALA A 225 -3.92 13.20 17.66
CA ALA A 225 -4.69 12.03 18.08
C ALA A 225 -5.50 12.34 19.33
N ARG A 226 -4.89 12.97 20.34
CA ARG A 226 -5.56 13.43 21.56
C ARG A 226 -6.67 14.46 21.27
N LEU A 227 -6.46 15.34 20.31
CA LEU A 227 -7.49 16.32 19.89
C LEU A 227 -8.72 15.61 19.31
N ALA A 228 -8.53 14.62 18.44
CA ALA A 228 -9.61 13.81 17.89
C ALA A 228 -10.29 12.96 18.98
N ALA A 229 -9.52 12.31 19.82
CA ALA A 229 -10.03 11.50 20.95
C ALA A 229 -10.92 12.33 21.88
N LYS A 230 -10.48 13.54 22.24
CA LYS A 230 -11.28 14.50 23.03
C LYS A 230 -12.55 14.93 22.30
N ARG A 231 -12.47 15.24 20.99
CA ARG A 231 -13.61 15.67 20.17
C ARG A 231 -14.72 14.63 20.14
N PHE A 232 -14.35 13.35 20.01
CA PHE A 232 -15.29 12.25 19.85
C PHE A 232 -15.53 11.46 21.15
N ASN A 233 -14.92 11.89 22.26
CA ASN A 233 -15.03 11.24 23.57
C ASN A 233 -14.74 9.72 23.49
N THR A 234 -13.59 9.36 22.91
CA THR A 234 -13.16 7.97 22.76
C THR A 234 -12.40 7.46 23.99
N GLU A 235 -12.42 6.17 24.22
CA GLU A 235 -11.47 5.47 25.13
C GLU A 235 -10.13 5.41 24.41
N HIS A 236 -9.20 6.31 24.76
CA HIS A 236 -7.98 6.52 23.98
C HIS A 236 -6.78 5.87 24.65
N HIS A 237 -6.12 4.96 23.92
CA HIS A 237 -4.92 4.24 24.33
C HIS A 237 -3.71 4.73 23.52
N GLU A 238 -2.60 4.99 24.21
CA GLU A 238 -1.38 5.53 23.64
C GLU A 238 -0.19 4.63 23.97
N TYR A 239 0.70 4.43 23.00
CA TYR A 239 1.98 3.77 23.20
C TYR A 239 3.09 4.53 22.49
N TYR A 240 4.19 4.76 23.18
CA TYR A 240 5.40 5.35 22.61
C TYR A 240 6.38 4.23 22.29
N VAL A 241 6.53 3.94 20.99
CA VAL A 241 7.49 2.95 20.50
C VAL A 241 8.91 3.41 20.76
N THR A 242 9.76 2.50 21.20
CA THR A 242 11.16 2.73 21.56
C THR A 242 12.12 1.99 20.63
N PRO A 243 13.42 2.37 20.56
CA PRO A 243 14.42 1.58 19.85
C PRO A 243 14.54 0.12 20.32
N ASP A 244 14.34 -0.16 21.61
CA ASP A 244 14.34 -1.52 22.16
C ASP A 244 13.17 -2.36 21.64
N ASP A 245 12.03 -1.73 21.40
CA ASP A 245 10.87 -2.39 20.77
C ASP A 245 11.24 -2.87 19.35
N LEU A 246 11.97 -2.03 18.61
CA LEU A 246 12.44 -2.41 17.28
C LEU A 246 13.38 -3.62 17.34
N VAL A 247 14.37 -3.57 18.21
CA VAL A 247 15.33 -4.68 18.39
C VAL A 247 14.61 -5.99 18.71
N ARG A 248 13.57 -5.94 19.57
CA ARG A 248 12.81 -7.13 19.95
C ARG A 248 11.95 -7.73 18.86
N ARG A 249 11.45 -6.91 17.92
CA ARG A 249 10.35 -7.35 17.02
C ARG A 249 10.66 -7.30 15.52
N ILE A 250 11.76 -6.71 15.10
CA ILE A 250 12.10 -6.62 13.66
C ILE A 250 12.14 -8.01 13.02
N ALA A 251 12.79 -9.00 13.62
CA ALA A 251 12.89 -10.35 13.09
C ALA A 251 11.51 -11.04 12.98
N ASP A 252 10.67 -10.89 14.01
CA ASP A 252 9.32 -11.47 14.02
C ASP A 252 8.45 -10.85 12.93
N VAL A 253 8.45 -9.51 12.81
CA VAL A 253 7.68 -8.80 11.78
C VAL A 253 8.18 -9.17 10.39
N ALA A 254 9.50 -9.18 10.15
CA ALA A 254 10.06 -9.56 8.86
C ALA A 254 9.69 -11.00 8.46
N GLY A 255 9.85 -11.96 9.37
CA GLY A 255 9.57 -13.38 9.12
C GLY A 255 8.09 -13.73 9.02
N HIS A 256 7.19 -12.86 9.50
CA HIS A 256 5.74 -13.08 9.42
C HIS A 256 5.19 -12.90 8.00
N TYR A 257 5.73 -11.95 7.23
CA TYR A 257 5.30 -11.75 5.84
C TYR A 257 5.71 -12.94 4.97
N ASP A 258 4.88 -13.28 4.01
CA ASP A 258 5.14 -14.35 3.03
C ASP A 258 6.22 -13.98 2.00
N GLN A 259 6.58 -12.72 1.92
CA GLN A 259 7.66 -12.17 1.10
C GLN A 259 8.26 -10.91 1.75
N PRO A 260 9.48 -10.45 1.36
CA PRO A 260 10.09 -9.26 1.96
C PRO A 260 9.17 -8.05 1.88
N PHE A 261 9.08 -7.29 2.97
CA PHE A 261 8.24 -6.11 3.08
C PHE A 261 9.00 -4.97 3.76
N GLY A 262 9.16 -3.83 3.05
CA GLY A 262 10.05 -2.74 3.43
C GLY A 262 9.37 -1.50 4.01
N ASN A 263 8.03 -1.50 4.21
CA ASN A 263 7.36 -0.34 4.79
C ASN A 263 7.68 -0.22 6.29
N SER A 264 8.42 0.83 6.68
CA SER A 264 8.91 1.02 8.06
C SER A 264 7.79 1.25 9.08
N SER A 265 6.61 1.67 8.62
CA SER A 265 5.44 1.83 9.50
C SER A 265 4.79 0.50 9.92
N ALA A 266 5.24 -0.64 9.40
CA ALA A 266 4.72 -1.95 9.79
C ALA A 266 4.95 -2.23 11.29
N LEU A 267 6.13 -1.90 11.81
CA LEU A 267 6.44 -2.18 13.19
C LEU A 267 5.61 -1.34 14.18
N PRO A 268 5.47 -0.02 14.02
CA PRO A 268 4.53 0.76 14.83
C PRO A 268 3.07 0.28 14.72
N ALA A 269 2.63 -0.10 13.50
CA ALA A 269 1.28 -0.62 13.30
C ALA A 269 1.06 -1.95 14.06
N PHE A 270 2.07 -2.81 14.13
CA PHE A 270 2.03 -4.02 14.94
C PHE A 270 1.80 -3.71 16.42
N TYR A 271 2.57 -2.79 17.01
CA TYR A 271 2.39 -2.43 18.43
C TYR A 271 1.01 -1.84 18.71
N CYS A 272 0.48 -1.04 17.77
CA CYS A 272 -0.87 -0.51 17.86
C CYS A 272 -1.93 -1.63 17.84
N ALA A 273 -1.77 -2.60 16.93
CA ALA A 273 -2.65 -3.77 16.83
C ALA A 273 -2.53 -4.68 18.08
N GLN A 274 -1.32 -4.84 18.63
CA GLN A 274 -1.09 -5.62 19.83
C GLN A 274 -1.79 -5.00 21.05
N MET A 275 -1.72 -3.68 21.24
CA MET A 275 -2.49 -3.00 22.30
C MET A 275 -3.98 -3.27 22.17
N ALA A 276 -4.53 -3.17 20.97
CA ALA A 276 -5.95 -3.44 20.74
C ALA A 276 -6.31 -4.90 21.07
N LYS A 277 -5.44 -5.86 20.71
CA LYS A 277 -5.59 -7.27 21.04
C LYS A 277 -5.61 -7.50 22.55
N ASP A 278 -4.65 -6.89 23.25
CA ASP A 278 -4.51 -7.04 24.72
C ASP A 278 -5.72 -6.45 25.45
N ASP A 279 -6.40 -5.49 24.84
CA ASP A 279 -7.64 -4.86 25.33
C ASP A 279 -8.92 -5.59 24.84
N GLY A 280 -8.79 -6.78 24.28
CA GLY A 280 -9.90 -7.66 23.89
C GLY A 280 -10.59 -7.29 22.58
N VAL A 281 -9.98 -6.42 21.74
CA VAL A 281 -10.49 -6.10 20.41
C VAL A 281 -10.29 -7.31 19.50
N THR A 282 -11.36 -7.70 18.80
CA THR A 282 -11.34 -8.78 17.80
C THR A 282 -11.14 -8.25 16.39
N LYS A 283 -11.68 -7.05 16.11
CA LYS A 283 -11.56 -6.37 14.83
C LYS A 283 -11.34 -4.87 15.03
N ILE A 284 -10.36 -4.31 14.32
CA ILE A 284 -10.03 -2.89 14.37
C ILE A 284 -10.31 -2.23 13.02
N LEU A 285 -10.78 -0.98 13.00
CA LEU A 285 -10.99 -0.23 11.76
C LEU A 285 -9.79 0.67 11.46
N ALA A 286 -9.36 0.71 10.19
CA ALA A 286 -8.28 1.54 9.69
C ALA A 286 -8.79 2.68 8.80
N GLY A 287 -8.07 3.79 8.78
CA GLY A 287 -8.40 4.95 7.95
C GLY A 287 -7.75 4.94 6.57
N ASP A 288 -7.06 3.85 6.19
CA ASP A 288 -6.34 3.77 4.92
C ASP A 288 -7.30 3.84 3.73
N GLY A 289 -6.87 4.48 2.63
CA GLY A 289 -7.63 4.67 1.39
C GLY A 289 -8.19 6.08 1.19
N GLY A 290 -8.41 6.86 2.24
CA GLY A 290 -9.01 8.18 2.12
C GLY A 290 -8.18 9.18 1.29
N ASP A 291 -6.86 9.13 1.41
CA ASP A 291 -5.96 9.99 0.64
C ASP A 291 -5.95 9.60 -0.85
N GLU A 292 -5.99 8.32 -1.14
CA GLU A 292 -5.93 7.76 -2.49
C GLU A 292 -7.25 7.96 -3.24
N LEU A 293 -8.41 7.84 -2.57
CA LEU A 293 -9.70 8.07 -3.19
C LEU A 293 -10.00 9.56 -3.41
N PHE A 294 -9.58 10.43 -2.49
CA PHE A 294 -10.01 11.84 -2.46
C PHE A 294 -8.89 12.85 -2.73
N GLY A 295 -7.68 12.40 -3.09
CA GLY A 295 -6.59 13.29 -3.52
C GLY A 295 -5.82 13.95 -2.38
N GLY A 296 -5.39 13.18 -1.36
CA GLY A 296 -4.71 13.71 -0.16
C GLY A 296 -3.19 13.80 -0.25
N ASN A 297 -2.54 13.10 -1.18
CA ASN A 297 -1.10 13.09 -1.28
C ASN A 297 -0.55 14.36 -1.95
N SER A 298 0.52 14.93 -1.38
CA SER A 298 1.18 16.14 -1.90
C SER A 298 1.71 16.00 -3.34
N ARG A 299 1.95 14.77 -3.80
CA ARG A 299 2.36 14.50 -5.19
C ARG A 299 1.33 14.99 -6.22
N TYR A 300 0.05 14.96 -5.89
CA TYR A 300 -1.02 15.40 -6.81
C TYR A 300 -0.94 16.90 -7.11
N SER A 301 -0.68 17.73 -6.09
CA SER A 301 -0.49 19.17 -6.29
C SER A 301 0.81 19.47 -7.04
N LYS A 302 1.88 18.70 -6.78
CA LYS A 302 3.15 18.80 -7.53
C LYS A 302 2.97 18.46 -9.01
N GLN A 303 2.24 17.37 -9.33
CA GLN A 303 1.97 17.00 -10.72
C GLN A 303 1.16 18.06 -11.46
N ARG A 304 0.25 18.76 -10.79
CA ARG A 304 -0.47 19.90 -11.37
C ARG A 304 0.48 21.05 -11.76
N VAL A 305 1.49 21.33 -10.94
CA VAL A 305 2.52 22.32 -11.29
C VAL A 305 3.25 21.92 -12.58
N PHE A 306 3.62 20.64 -12.72
CA PHE A 306 4.26 20.16 -13.95
C PHE A 306 3.32 20.19 -15.16
N GLY A 307 2.01 20.10 -14.95
CA GLY A 307 1.01 20.25 -16.02
C GLY A 307 1.09 21.59 -16.75
N PHE A 308 1.46 22.69 -16.07
CA PHE A 308 1.64 23.99 -16.69
C PHE A 308 2.75 24.02 -17.74
N TYR A 309 3.81 23.22 -17.55
CA TYR A 309 4.85 23.07 -18.55
C TYR A 309 4.31 22.46 -19.85
N GLY A 310 3.38 21.50 -19.75
CA GLY A 310 2.73 20.88 -20.90
C GLY A 310 1.82 21.82 -21.70
N LEU A 311 1.34 22.92 -21.10
CA LEU A 311 0.52 23.92 -21.78
C LEU A 311 1.35 24.86 -22.66
N LEU A 312 2.67 24.92 -22.46
CA LEU A 312 3.55 25.73 -23.31
C LEU A 312 3.70 25.10 -24.70
N PRO A 313 3.68 25.90 -25.78
CA PRO A 313 3.95 25.39 -27.13
C PRO A 313 5.30 24.67 -27.21
N SER A 314 5.34 23.55 -27.95
CA SER A 314 6.56 22.73 -28.08
C SER A 314 7.81 23.56 -28.47
N PRO A 315 7.77 24.51 -29.44
CA PRO A 315 8.93 25.33 -29.80
C PRO A 315 9.46 26.19 -28.64
N VAL A 316 8.58 26.65 -27.75
CA VAL A 316 8.99 27.43 -26.55
C VAL A 316 9.66 26.52 -25.53
N ARG A 317 9.13 25.31 -25.32
CA ARG A 317 9.71 24.33 -24.39
C ARG A 317 11.09 23.89 -24.84
N THR A 318 11.18 23.30 -26.05
CA THR A 318 12.40 22.66 -26.55
C THR A 318 13.42 23.66 -27.12
N GLY A 319 12.95 24.80 -27.68
CA GLY A 319 13.82 25.81 -28.32
C GLY A 319 14.33 26.90 -27.38
N VAL A 320 13.64 27.15 -26.26
CA VAL A 320 14.01 28.26 -25.35
C VAL A 320 14.22 27.78 -23.92
N MET A 321 13.20 27.15 -23.30
CA MET A 321 13.27 26.86 -21.87
C MET A 321 14.27 25.75 -21.56
N GLU A 322 14.26 24.66 -22.30
CA GLU A 322 15.14 23.53 -22.05
C GLU A 322 16.63 23.91 -22.20
N PRO A 323 17.06 24.52 -23.33
CA PRO A 323 18.45 24.97 -23.46
C PRO A 323 18.87 26.01 -22.40
N LEU A 324 17.95 26.92 -22.05
CA LEU A 324 18.23 27.94 -21.04
C LEU A 324 18.50 27.31 -19.65
N PHE A 325 17.66 26.37 -19.22
CA PHE A 325 17.79 25.75 -17.90
C PHE A 325 18.85 24.64 -17.85
N GLU A 326 19.37 24.17 -18.99
CA GLU A 326 20.54 23.27 -19.07
C GLU A 326 21.89 23.98 -18.89
N LEU A 327 21.91 25.31 -18.94
CA LEU A 327 23.14 26.07 -18.71
C LEU A 327 23.68 25.84 -17.28
N PRO A 328 24.99 25.53 -17.10
CA PRO A 328 25.57 25.22 -15.78
C PRO A 328 25.41 26.34 -14.75
N ILE A 329 25.25 27.60 -15.19
CA ILE A 329 25.05 28.75 -14.34
C ILE A 329 23.70 28.71 -13.62
N MET A 330 22.69 28.09 -14.22
CA MET A 330 21.34 27.99 -13.66
C MET A 330 21.31 27.14 -12.37
N GLY A 331 22.16 26.14 -12.26
CA GLY A 331 22.30 25.31 -11.06
C GLY A 331 22.95 26.01 -9.87
N LYS A 332 23.68 27.12 -10.11
CA LYS A 332 24.44 27.85 -9.06
C LYS A 332 23.61 28.91 -8.32
N ILE A 333 22.49 29.35 -8.90
CA ILE A 333 21.63 30.40 -8.31
C ILE A 333 20.42 29.72 -7.69
N PRO A 334 20.14 29.85 -6.37
CA PRO A 334 19.10 29.07 -5.66
C PRO A 334 17.70 29.14 -6.25
N LEU A 335 17.30 30.29 -6.83
CA LEU A 335 15.99 30.44 -7.47
C LEU A 335 15.95 29.78 -8.85
N LEU A 336 17.03 29.91 -9.63
CA LEU A 336 17.15 29.33 -10.98
C LEU A 336 17.38 27.81 -10.92
N SER A 337 18.06 27.30 -9.89
CA SER A 337 18.22 25.86 -9.67
C SER A 337 16.89 25.16 -9.42
N LYS A 338 15.93 25.81 -8.74
CA LYS A 338 14.55 25.30 -8.62
C LYS A 338 13.84 25.25 -9.98
N GLY A 339 14.05 26.26 -10.84
CA GLY A 339 13.54 26.30 -12.21
C GLY A 339 14.13 25.18 -13.07
N ALA A 340 15.46 24.96 -12.99
CA ALA A 340 16.14 23.88 -13.69
C ALA A 340 15.61 22.50 -13.25
N SER A 341 15.51 22.26 -11.95
CA SER A 341 14.92 21.01 -11.42
C SER A 341 13.45 20.84 -11.82
N TYR A 342 12.69 21.94 -11.94
CA TYR A 342 11.31 21.89 -12.44
C TYR A 342 11.26 21.45 -13.90
N VAL A 343 12.06 22.06 -14.77
CA VAL A 343 12.10 21.73 -16.21
C VAL A 343 12.58 20.29 -16.39
N GLU A 344 13.65 19.88 -15.71
CA GLU A 344 14.16 18.51 -15.74
C GLU A 344 13.06 17.48 -15.41
N GLN A 345 12.31 17.69 -14.32
CA GLN A 345 11.22 16.81 -13.95
C GLN A 345 10.05 16.87 -14.92
N ALA A 346 9.71 18.06 -15.41
CA ALA A 346 8.59 18.26 -16.32
C ALA A 346 8.79 17.59 -17.71
N LYS A 347 10.04 17.43 -18.15
CA LYS A 347 10.40 16.70 -19.39
C LYS A 347 10.07 15.22 -19.32
N VAL A 348 10.16 14.59 -18.14
CA VAL A 348 9.93 13.17 -17.98
C VAL A 348 8.43 12.89 -18.01
N PRO A 349 7.93 12.01 -18.91
CA PRO A 349 6.51 11.70 -18.98
C PRO A 349 6.03 10.91 -17.74
N MET A 350 4.72 10.95 -17.48
CA MET A 350 4.10 10.07 -16.49
C MET A 350 3.95 8.64 -17.07
N PRO A 351 4.08 7.59 -16.27
CA PRO A 351 4.37 7.57 -14.84
C PRO A 351 5.86 7.68 -14.48
N ASP A 352 6.79 7.64 -15.44
CA ASP A 352 8.25 7.57 -15.20
C ASP A 352 8.75 8.72 -14.32
N ARG A 353 8.10 9.90 -14.38
CA ARG A 353 8.40 11.04 -13.51
C ARG A 353 8.29 10.70 -12.03
N LEU A 354 7.41 9.79 -11.64
CA LEU A 354 7.26 9.37 -10.24
C LEU A 354 8.51 8.69 -9.70
N ASN A 355 9.32 8.09 -10.57
CA ASN A 355 10.55 7.38 -10.22
C ASN A 355 11.78 8.30 -10.06
N MET A 356 11.69 9.58 -10.41
CA MET A 356 12.84 10.50 -10.28
C MET A 356 13.34 10.65 -8.85
N TYR A 357 12.53 10.31 -7.85
CA TYR A 357 12.90 10.28 -6.44
C TYR A 357 13.00 8.86 -5.87
N ASN A 358 12.99 7.83 -6.75
CA ASN A 358 13.20 6.46 -6.30
C ASN A 358 14.56 6.32 -5.61
N LEU A 359 14.55 5.72 -4.42
CA LEU A 359 15.72 5.68 -3.56
C LEU A 359 16.88 4.90 -4.19
N LEU A 360 16.60 3.72 -4.77
CA LEU A 360 17.60 2.88 -5.43
C LEU A 360 18.22 3.58 -6.65
N LEU A 361 17.36 4.18 -7.52
CA LEU A 361 17.83 4.85 -8.74
C LEU A 361 18.72 6.06 -8.42
N ARG A 362 18.42 6.80 -7.36
CA ARG A 362 19.22 7.96 -6.93
C ARG A 362 20.56 7.59 -6.32
N GLN A 363 20.69 6.39 -5.76
CA GLN A 363 21.97 5.90 -5.26
C GLN A 363 22.88 5.38 -6.39
N GLY A 364 22.29 5.10 -7.58
CA GLY A 364 22.97 4.45 -8.68
C GLY A 364 22.87 2.91 -8.57
N VAL A 365 22.14 2.30 -9.48
CA VAL A 365 21.88 0.84 -9.43
C VAL A 365 23.19 0.05 -9.45
N ASN A 366 24.15 0.46 -10.29
CA ASN A 366 25.47 -0.17 -10.41
C ASN A 366 26.40 0.10 -9.20
N ASP A 367 26.13 1.18 -8.45
CA ASP A 367 26.89 1.50 -7.24
C ASP A 367 26.37 0.72 -6.03
N VAL A 368 25.10 0.34 -6.05
CA VAL A 368 24.43 -0.41 -4.96
C VAL A 368 24.54 -1.91 -5.15
N LEU A 369 24.28 -2.41 -6.37
CA LEU A 369 24.11 -3.84 -6.65
C LEU A 369 25.36 -4.45 -7.31
N THR A 370 25.59 -5.74 -7.06
CA THR A 370 26.70 -6.46 -7.66
C THR A 370 26.47 -6.72 -9.15
N ALA A 371 27.54 -6.84 -9.92
CA ALA A 371 27.45 -7.16 -11.36
C ALA A 371 26.77 -8.53 -11.60
N ASP A 372 27.05 -9.53 -10.76
CA ASP A 372 26.48 -10.87 -10.85
C ASP A 372 24.97 -10.87 -10.59
N PHE A 373 24.49 -10.06 -9.65
CA PHE A 373 23.06 -9.88 -9.42
C PHE A 373 22.41 -9.14 -10.59
N LEU A 374 23.02 -8.06 -11.07
CA LEU A 374 22.50 -7.27 -12.20
C LEU A 374 22.38 -8.09 -13.49
N ALA A 375 23.27 -9.04 -13.72
CA ALA A 375 23.21 -9.94 -14.88
C ALA A 375 21.98 -10.88 -14.87
N ARG A 376 21.27 -11.00 -13.74
CA ARG A 376 20.12 -11.91 -13.56
C ARG A 376 18.77 -11.20 -13.58
N VAL A 377 18.76 -9.88 -13.67
CA VAL A 377 17.55 -9.06 -13.54
C VAL A 377 17.35 -8.14 -14.75
N ASP A 378 16.12 -7.88 -15.05
CA ASP A 378 15.73 -6.87 -16.04
C ASP A 378 15.43 -5.55 -15.34
N LEU A 379 16.34 -4.62 -15.45
CA LEU A 379 16.25 -3.29 -14.83
C LEU A 379 15.05 -2.46 -15.31
N GLN A 380 14.52 -2.77 -16.51
CA GLN A 380 13.37 -2.07 -17.07
C GLN A 380 12.02 -2.69 -16.67
N SER A 381 12.02 -3.86 -16.05
CA SER A 381 10.80 -4.57 -15.65
C SER A 381 9.88 -3.72 -14.76
N PRO A 382 10.37 -3.04 -13.69
CA PRO A 382 9.52 -2.20 -12.87
C PRO A 382 8.88 -1.05 -13.65
N ALA A 383 9.65 -0.35 -14.49
CA ALA A 383 9.14 0.77 -15.27
C ALA A 383 8.10 0.32 -16.32
N ARG A 384 8.29 -0.83 -16.97
CA ARG A 384 7.28 -1.41 -17.88
C ARG A 384 6.00 -1.72 -17.14
N GLN A 385 6.07 -2.44 -16.02
CA GLN A 385 4.90 -2.74 -15.19
C GLN A 385 4.14 -1.48 -14.77
N GLN A 386 4.85 -0.42 -14.39
CA GLN A 386 4.23 0.85 -14.03
C GLN A 386 3.52 1.52 -15.22
N ARG A 387 4.11 1.49 -16.41
CA ARG A 387 3.48 2.04 -17.63
C ARG A 387 2.22 1.26 -18.02
N ASP A 388 2.26 -0.08 -17.89
CA ASP A 388 1.09 -0.93 -18.15
C ASP A 388 -0.06 -0.59 -17.19
N VAL A 389 0.22 -0.50 -15.89
CA VAL A 389 -0.79 -0.10 -14.88
C VAL A 389 -1.31 1.32 -15.14
N TRP A 390 -0.42 2.26 -15.50
CA TRP A 390 -0.82 3.63 -15.84
C TRP A 390 -1.79 3.69 -17.03
N ALA A 391 -1.61 2.82 -18.00
CA ALA A 391 -2.46 2.73 -19.19
C ALA A 391 -3.84 2.12 -18.94
N MET A 392 -4.01 1.34 -17.85
CA MET A 392 -5.27 0.65 -17.56
C MET A 392 -6.39 1.59 -17.08
N ALA A 393 -6.06 2.73 -16.47
CA ALA A 393 -7.08 3.65 -15.95
C ALA A 393 -7.84 4.36 -17.07
N LYS A 394 -9.17 4.21 -17.07
CA LYS A 394 -10.07 4.84 -18.05
C LYS A 394 -10.39 6.28 -17.60
N THR A 395 -9.54 7.22 -18.00
CA THR A 395 -9.73 8.64 -17.72
C THR A 395 -8.78 9.51 -18.55
N ASP A 396 -9.22 10.71 -18.92
CA ASP A 396 -8.39 11.75 -19.55
C ASP A 396 -7.71 12.64 -18.49
N SER A 397 -8.16 12.58 -17.23
CA SER A 397 -7.61 13.38 -16.16
C SER A 397 -6.28 12.79 -15.66
N ALA A 398 -5.21 13.59 -15.71
CA ALA A 398 -3.92 13.21 -15.14
C ALA A 398 -3.99 12.96 -13.63
N LEU A 399 -4.84 13.70 -12.89
CA LEU A 399 -5.07 13.49 -11.46
C LEU A 399 -5.72 12.12 -11.22
N ASN A 400 -6.85 11.85 -11.87
CA ASN A 400 -7.57 10.58 -11.69
C ASN A 400 -6.69 9.38 -12.06
N ARG A 401 -5.89 9.50 -13.14
CA ARG A 401 -4.93 8.46 -13.53
C ARG A 401 -3.84 8.25 -12.47
N THR A 402 -3.37 9.33 -11.84
CA THR A 402 -2.41 9.23 -10.73
C THR A 402 -3.05 8.59 -9.50
N LEU A 403 -4.32 8.88 -9.18
CA LEU A 403 -5.04 8.21 -8.10
C LEU A 403 -5.15 6.71 -8.35
N ALA A 404 -5.58 6.29 -9.55
CA ALA A 404 -5.67 4.88 -9.92
C ALA A 404 -4.31 4.15 -9.84
N PHE A 405 -3.24 4.84 -10.23
CA PHE A 405 -1.87 4.33 -10.09
C PHE A 405 -1.49 4.14 -8.61
N ASP A 406 -1.85 5.09 -7.74
CA ASP A 406 -1.62 4.99 -6.29
C ASP A 406 -2.46 3.90 -5.64
N TRP A 407 -3.69 3.64 -6.11
CA TRP A 407 -4.48 2.48 -5.65
C TRP A 407 -3.75 1.17 -5.86
N ARG A 408 -3.00 1.08 -6.96
CA ARG A 408 -2.22 -0.12 -7.27
C ARG A 408 -0.96 -0.22 -6.42
N TYR A 409 -0.11 0.80 -6.41
CA TYR A 409 1.22 0.72 -5.80
C TYR A 409 1.28 1.17 -4.35
N THR A 410 0.66 2.31 -4.03
CA THR A 410 0.70 2.84 -2.66
C THR A 410 -0.26 2.06 -1.75
N LEU A 411 -1.48 1.82 -2.21
CA LEU A 411 -2.50 1.18 -1.40
C LEU A 411 -2.38 -0.35 -1.41
N ALA A 412 -2.64 -0.99 -2.56
CA ALA A 412 -2.74 -2.46 -2.64
C ALA A 412 -1.41 -3.20 -2.40
N GLU A 413 -0.25 -2.61 -2.74
CA GLU A 413 1.05 -3.27 -2.57
C GLU A 413 1.86 -2.79 -1.37
N SER A 414 1.44 -1.71 -0.69
CA SER A 414 2.18 -1.17 0.45
C SER A 414 1.31 -0.95 1.69
N ASP A 415 0.30 -0.05 1.64
CA ASP A 415 -0.42 0.31 2.86
C ASP A 415 -1.36 -0.78 3.37
N LEU A 416 -2.09 -1.45 2.50
CA LEU A 416 -2.96 -2.56 2.89
C LEU A 416 -2.16 -3.78 3.40
N PRO A 417 -1.10 -4.26 2.72
CA PRO A 417 -0.24 -5.30 3.27
C PRO A 417 0.38 -4.95 4.61
N LYS A 418 0.77 -3.68 4.84
CA LYS A 418 1.25 -3.19 6.14
C LYS A 418 0.23 -3.46 7.23
N VAL A 419 -1.00 -2.97 7.04
CA VAL A 419 -2.05 -3.08 8.07
C VAL A 419 -2.53 -4.51 8.23
N CYS A 420 -2.86 -5.20 7.13
CA CYS A 420 -3.33 -6.60 7.15
C CYS A 420 -2.27 -7.56 7.74
N GLY A 421 -0.99 -7.36 7.40
CA GLY A 421 0.09 -8.21 7.91
C GLY A 421 0.29 -8.03 9.42
N THR A 422 0.29 -6.79 9.89
CA THR A 422 0.54 -6.48 11.31
C THR A 422 -0.64 -6.81 12.22
N THR A 423 -1.87 -6.61 11.77
CA THR A 423 -3.07 -7.04 12.51
C THR A 423 -3.16 -8.57 12.58
N ARG A 424 -2.84 -9.27 11.49
CA ARG A 424 -2.76 -10.74 11.47
C ARG A 424 -1.67 -11.25 12.41
N LEU A 425 -0.51 -10.61 12.46
CA LEU A 425 0.56 -10.95 13.41
C LEU A 425 0.11 -10.76 14.87
N ALA A 426 -0.65 -9.71 15.15
CA ALA A 426 -1.25 -9.47 16.47
C ALA A 426 -2.45 -10.39 16.77
N GLY A 427 -3.02 -11.08 15.78
CA GLY A 427 -4.16 -11.97 15.93
C GLY A 427 -5.50 -11.25 16.07
N ILE A 428 -5.70 -10.15 15.33
CA ILE A 428 -6.98 -9.44 15.19
C ILE A 428 -7.31 -9.20 13.73
N ASP A 429 -8.59 -9.06 13.41
CA ASP A 429 -9.05 -8.68 12.08
C ASP A 429 -8.97 -7.16 11.87
N VAL A 430 -9.00 -6.73 10.60
CA VAL A 430 -9.04 -5.32 10.23
C VAL A 430 -10.10 -5.03 9.19
N GLY A 431 -10.73 -3.86 9.31
CA GLY A 431 -11.66 -3.31 8.33
C GLY A 431 -11.18 -1.96 7.78
N PHE A 432 -11.56 -1.65 6.53
CA PHE A 432 -11.18 -0.43 5.82
C PHE A 432 -12.41 0.35 5.35
N PRO A 433 -13.10 1.09 6.21
CA PRO A 433 -14.32 1.80 5.83
C PRO A 433 -14.13 2.78 4.69
N MET A 434 -12.95 3.40 4.57
CA MET A 434 -12.65 4.34 3.46
C MET A 434 -12.59 3.65 2.10
N LEU A 435 -12.42 2.33 2.05
CA LEU A 435 -12.38 1.51 0.83
C LEU A 435 -13.70 0.77 0.56
N ASP A 436 -14.77 1.15 1.26
CA ASP A 436 -16.10 0.61 0.94
C ASP A 436 -16.43 0.91 -0.53
N ASP A 437 -17.04 -0.08 -1.22
CA ASP A 437 -17.29 0.00 -2.65
C ASP A 437 -18.21 1.18 -3.03
N ASP A 438 -19.18 1.54 -2.19
CA ASP A 438 -20.05 2.70 -2.44
C ASP A 438 -19.27 4.02 -2.33
N LEU A 439 -18.30 4.12 -1.40
CA LEU A 439 -17.39 5.27 -1.31
C LEU A 439 -16.42 5.31 -2.49
N LEU A 440 -15.94 4.16 -2.95
CA LEU A 440 -15.12 4.05 -4.15
C LEU A 440 -15.92 4.54 -5.37
N ASP A 441 -17.13 4.04 -5.58
CA ASP A 441 -18.00 4.43 -6.69
C ASP A 441 -18.38 5.92 -6.63
N PHE A 442 -18.58 6.46 -5.43
CA PHE A 442 -18.72 7.90 -5.21
C PHE A 442 -17.46 8.67 -5.64
N SER A 443 -16.27 8.20 -5.27
CA SER A 443 -15.00 8.85 -5.61
C SER A 443 -14.73 8.87 -7.11
N LEU A 444 -15.15 7.82 -7.84
CA LEU A 444 -15.03 7.73 -9.29
C LEU A 444 -15.88 8.79 -10.02
N LYS A 445 -16.99 9.21 -9.41
CA LYS A 445 -17.92 10.23 -9.93
C LYS A 445 -17.61 11.64 -9.44
N LEU A 446 -16.72 11.80 -8.44
CA LEU A 446 -16.41 13.11 -7.88
C LEU A 446 -15.58 13.94 -8.85
N PRO A 447 -15.99 15.20 -9.19
CA PRO A 447 -15.22 16.07 -10.07
C PRO A 447 -13.77 16.28 -9.61
N VAL A 448 -12.86 16.35 -10.57
CA VAL A 448 -11.42 16.54 -10.31
C VAL A 448 -11.15 17.78 -9.49
N GLU A 449 -11.85 18.90 -9.78
CA GLU A 449 -11.70 20.14 -9.03
C GLU A 449 -12.18 20.06 -7.57
N TYR A 450 -12.99 19.05 -7.22
CA TYR A 450 -13.36 18.77 -5.84
C TYR A 450 -12.30 17.93 -5.13
N LYS A 451 -11.58 17.08 -5.83
CA LYS A 451 -10.44 16.36 -5.27
C LYS A 451 -9.25 17.29 -5.05
N LEU A 452 -8.96 18.16 -6.03
CA LEU A 452 -7.85 19.12 -6.02
C LEU A 452 -8.31 20.50 -6.49
N LYS A 453 -8.74 21.38 -5.57
CA LYS A 453 -9.18 22.75 -5.90
C LYS A 453 -8.00 23.73 -5.88
N GLY A 454 -7.53 24.13 -7.05
CA GLY A 454 -6.25 24.83 -7.16
C GLY A 454 -5.11 23.92 -6.68
N PHE A 455 -4.46 24.30 -5.57
CA PHE A 455 -3.45 23.47 -4.90
C PHE A 455 -3.95 22.89 -3.57
N LYS A 456 -5.24 23.05 -3.25
CA LYS A 456 -5.85 22.55 -2.01
C LYS A 456 -6.21 21.09 -2.19
N LEU A 457 -5.40 20.22 -1.59
CA LEU A 457 -5.59 18.77 -1.57
C LEU A 457 -6.86 18.41 -0.80
N ARG A 458 -7.60 17.40 -1.29
CA ARG A 458 -8.79 16.84 -0.63
C ARG A 458 -9.84 17.91 -0.29
N TRP A 459 -10.00 18.90 -1.17
CA TRP A 459 -10.85 20.04 -0.85
C TRP A 459 -12.27 19.61 -0.48
N PHE A 460 -12.89 18.75 -1.28
CA PHE A 460 -14.24 18.23 -1.02
C PHE A 460 -14.31 17.51 0.34
N PHE A 461 -13.41 16.54 0.57
CA PHE A 461 -13.38 15.75 1.80
C PHE A 461 -13.31 16.65 3.04
N LYS A 462 -12.41 17.61 3.03
CA LYS A 462 -12.24 18.55 4.15
C LYS A 462 -13.45 19.44 4.36
N GLU A 463 -14.02 20.00 3.29
CA GLU A 463 -15.20 20.87 3.41
C GLU A 463 -16.46 20.07 3.76
N ALA A 464 -16.60 18.84 3.29
CA ALA A 464 -17.70 17.96 3.66
C ALA A 464 -17.70 17.60 5.15
N LEU A 465 -16.50 17.49 5.75
CA LEU A 465 -16.34 17.16 7.16
C LEU A 465 -16.14 18.38 8.08
N ARG A 466 -16.23 19.58 7.55
CA ARG A 466 -16.20 20.81 8.35
C ARG A 466 -17.35 20.82 9.36
N GLY A 467 -17.03 21.14 10.63
CA GLY A 467 -17.96 21.07 11.77
C GLY A 467 -18.10 19.66 12.38
N PHE A 468 -17.71 18.61 11.66
CA PHE A 468 -17.57 17.26 12.21
C PHE A 468 -16.18 17.05 12.81
N LEU A 469 -15.12 17.22 11.99
CA LEU A 469 -13.74 17.21 12.47
C LEU A 469 -13.34 18.58 13.05
N PRO A 470 -12.42 18.61 14.04
CA PRO A 470 -11.76 19.84 14.48
C PRO A 470 -11.06 20.56 13.32
N ASP A 471 -11.11 21.88 13.31
CA ASP A 471 -10.48 22.70 12.25
C ASP A 471 -8.95 22.52 12.24
N GLU A 472 -8.33 22.27 13.37
CA GLU A 472 -6.90 21.99 13.52
C GLU A 472 -6.50 20.74 12.73
N ILE A 473 -7.34 19.68 12.73
CA ILE A 473 -7.12 18.45 11.96
C ILE A 473 -7.34 18.72 10.46
N LEU A 474 -8.37 19.49 10.10
CA LEU A 474 -8.66 19.83 8.71
C LEU A 474 -7.58 20.71 8.07
N THR A 475 -6.95 21.58 8.85
CA THR A 475 -5.93 22.53 8.38
C THR A 475 -4.50 22.05 8.58
N LYS A 476 -4.31 20.98 9.35
CA LYS A 476 -3.01 20.35 9.58
C LYS A 476 -2.27 20.13 8.27
N LYS A 477 -1.00 20.51 8.23
CA LYS A 477 -0.11 20.14 7.13
C LYS A 477 0.12 18.62 7.21
N LYS A 478 -0.14 17.92 6.11
CA LYS A 478 0.06 16.47 6.08
C LYS A 478 1.52 16.16 6.38
N GLN A 479 1.72 15.31 7.37
CA GLN A 479 2.99 14.67 7.71
C GLN A 479 2.81 13.16 7.49
N GLY A 480 3.81 12.51 6.89
CA GLY A 480 3.77 11.05 6.75
C GLY A 480 4.00 10.41 8.11
N PHE A 481 3.28 9.33 8.39
CA PHE A 481 3.54 8.49 9.56
C PHE A 481 4.83 7.69 9.30
N GLY A 482 5.97 8.22 9.75
CA GLY A 482 7.29 7.67 9.54
C GLY A 482 7.94 7.20 10.83
N LEU A 483 8.65 6.08 10.79
CA LEU A 483 9.47 5.60 11.88
C LEU A 483 10.79 6.38 11.92
N PRO A 484 11.23 6.93 13.07
CA PRO A 484 12.52 7.62 13.19
C PRO A 484 13.72 6.65 13.23
N PHE A 485 13.66 5.58 12.42
CA PHE A 485 14.62 4.48 12.44
C PHE A 485 16.07 4.95 12.26
N GLY A 486 16.36 5.75 11.24
CA GLY A 486 17.72 6.19 10.98
C GLY A 486 18.31 7.04 12.11
N VAL A 487 17.46 7.91 12.72
CA VAL A 487 17.87 8.71 13.88
C VAL A 487 18.18 7.81 15.07
N TRP A 488 17.36 6.81 15.32
CA TRP A 488 17.57 5.86 16.42
C TRP A 488 18.74 4.92 16.17
N ALA A 489 18.90 4.43 14.94
CA ALA A 489 20.03 3.56 14.57
C ALA A 489 21.41 4.23 14.70
N THR A 490 21.48 5.57 14.66
CA THR A 490 22.72 6.29 14.94
C THR A 490 23.03 6.46 16.43
N ARG A 491 22.01 6.34 17.31
CA ARG A 491 22.15 6.66 18.74
C ARG A 491 22.00 5.46 19.65
N HIS A 492 21.24 4.44 19.26
CA HIS A 492 20.95 3.27 20.08
C HIS A 492 21.83 2.08 19.69
N ALA A 493 22.70 1.63 20.60
CA ALA A 493 23.72 0.62 20.32
C ALA A 493 23.17 -0.71 19.80
N GLY A 494 22.11 -1.24 20.42
CA GLY A 494 21.49 -2.50 20.01
C GLY A 494 20.85 -2.43 18.62
N LEU A 495 20.16 -1.33 18.30
CA LEU A 495 19.54 -1.14 16.98
C LEU A 495 20.60 -0.93 15.89
N LYS A 496 21.67 -0.19 16.21
CA LYS A 496 22.83 -0.02 15.32
C LYS A 496 23.49 -1.36 15.02
N ALA A 497 23.74 -2.19 16.04
CA ALA A 497 24.32 -3.51 15.86
C ALA A 497 23.46 -4.39 14.97
N LEU A 498 22.16 -4.49 15.23
CA LEU A 498 21.21 -5.26 14.42
C LEU A 498 21.24 -4.81 12.94
N ALA A 499 21.20 -3.50 12.68
CA ALA A 499 21.27 -2.96 11.34
C ALA A 499 22.59 -3.30 10.63
N VAL A 500 23.73 -3.06 11.29
CA VAL A 500 25.07 -3.32 10.75
C VAL A 500 25.26 -4.81 10.44
N ASP A 501 24.91 -5.69 11.36
CA ASP A 501 25.06 -7.14 11.20
C ASP A 501 24.16 -7.65 10.05
N SER A 502 22.92 -7.15 9.94
CA SER A 502 22.02 -7.49 8.85
C SER A 502 22.59 -7.04 7.48
N LEU A 503 23.06 -5.81 7.38
CA LEU A 503 23.59 -5.29 6.11
C LEU A 503 24.87 -6.01 5.68
N ARG A 504 25.78 -6.30 6.61
CA ARG A 504 26.99 -7.08 6.33
C ARG A 504 26.67 -8.53 5.93
N SER A 505 25.68 -9.14 6.57
CA SER A 505 25.18 -10.45 6.16
C SER A 505 24.61 -10.41 4.74
N LEU A 506 23.78 -9.39 4.41
CA LEU A 506 23.22 -9.21 3.07
C LEU A 506 24.30 -9.07 1.99
N SER A 507 25.41 -8.36 2.26
CA SER A 507 26.50 -8.22 1.29
C SER A 507 27.15 -9.56 0.94
N GLN A 508 27.16 -10.52 1.87
CA GLN A 508 27.71 -11.87 1.64
C GLN A 508 26.79 -12.75 0.78
N ARG A 509 25.57 -12.30 0.49
CA ARG A 509 24.64 -13.01 -0.42
C ARG A 509 24.88 -12.69 -1.90
N GLY A 510 25.79 -11.78 -2.22
CA GLY A 510 26.08 -11.40 -3.60
C GLY A 510 25.01 -10.50 -4.25
N ILE A 511 24.12 -9.87 -3.46
CA ILE A 511 23.08 -8.96 -3.95
C ILE A 511 23.60 -7.53 -3.97
N VAL A 512 24.04 -7.03 -2.80
CA VAL A 512 24.47 -5.65 -2.57
C VAL A 512 25.98 -5.63 -2.42
N ARG A 513 26.63 -4.62 -2.98
CA ARG A 513 28.07 -4.42 -2.92
C ARG A 513 28.53 -4.14 -1.48
N ALA A 514 29.61 -4.79 -1.07
CA ALA A 514 30.16 -4.63 0.27
C ALA A 514 30.71 -3.19 0.53
N ASP A 515 31.34 -2.57 -0.47
CA ASP A 515 31.84 -1.19 -0.40
C ASP A 515 30.70 -0.18 -0.25
N PHE A 516 29.57 -0.39 -0.92
CA PHE A 516 28.36 0.41 -0.73
C PHE A 516 27.84 0.29 0.72
N ILE A 517 27.76 -0.93 1.26
CA ILE A 517 27.30 -1.17 2.64
C ILE A 517 28.19 -0.44 3.65
N GLU A 518 29.53 -0.56 3.54
CA GLU A 518 30.43 0.12 4.46
C GLU A 518 30.32 1.65 4.35
N THR A 519 30.15 2.18 3.13
CA THR A 519 29.92 3.63 2.92
C THR A 519 28.58 4.06 3.52
N LEU A 520 27.52 3.27 3.32
CA LEU A 520 26.19 3.56 3.83
C LEU A 520 26.17 3.63 5.36
N ILE A 521 26.81 2.66 6.04
CA ILE A 521 26.82 2.55 7.50
C ILE A 521 27.72 3.62 8.13
N ASN A 522 28.94 3.79 7.61
CA ASN A 522 29.98 4.57 8.27
C ASN A 522 29.95 6.06 7.92
N GLN A 523 29.35 6.45 6.79
CA GLN A 523 29.33 7.83 6.31
C GLN A 523 27.92 8.35 6.13
N ARG A 524 27.16 7.80 5.16
CA ARG A 524 25.89 8.36 4.69
C ARG A 524 24.81 8.38 5.77
N LEU A 525 24.66 7.28 6.52
CA LEU A 525 23.70 7.20 7.61
C LEU A 525 23.96 8.22 8.71
N VAL A 526 25.24 8.50 9.00
CA VAL A 526 25.65 9.48 10.03
C VAL A 526 25.39 10.90 9.54
N GLU A 527 25.69 11.19 8.26
CA GLU A 527 25.49 12.52 7.66
C GLU A 527 24.01 12.90 7.55
N HIS A 528 23.15 11.96 7.10
CA HIS A 528 21.72 12.20 6.87
C HIS A 528 20.86 11.03 7.34
N PRO A 529 20.68 10.83 8.66
CA PRO A 529 19.97 9.67 9.22
C PRO A 529 18.53 9.54 8.72
N GLY A 530 17.81 10.66 8.57
CA GLY A 530 16.41 10.66 8.11
C GLY A 530 16.25 10.23 6.64
N TYR A 531 17.28 10.40 5.81
CA TYR A 531 17.24 10.01 4.41
C TYR A 531 17.80 8.60 4.18
N TYR A 532 19.03 8.36 4.64
CA TYR A 532 19.70 7.07 4.42
C TYR A 532 19.20 5.97 5.36
N GLY A 533 18.55 6.35 6.46
CA GLY A 533 17.88 5.40 7.35
C GLY A 533 16.83 4.54 6.64
N GLU A 534 16.16 5.07 5.63
CA GLU A 534 15.20 4.30 4.82
C GLU A 534 15.91 3.20 4.00
N MET A 535 17.06 3.49 3.37
CA MET A 535 17.86 2.48 2.66
C MET A 535 18.34 1.39 3.61
N VAL A 536 18.85 1.78 4.79
CA VAL A 536 19.28 0.82 5.82
C VAL A 536 18.12 -0.08 6.25
N TRP A 537 16.93 0.51 6.46
CA TRP A 537 15.72 -0.23 6.83
C TRP A 537 15.35 -1.27 5.77
N ILE A 538 15.25 -0.86 4.51
CA ILE A 538 14.87 -1.74 3.39
C ILE A 538 15.83 -2.91 3.26
N LEU A 539 17.14 -2.64 3.29
CA LEU A 539 18.17 -3.68 3.18
C LEU A 539 18.17 -4.62 4.40
N MET A 540 17.98 -4.07 5.60
CA MET A 540 17.87 -4.85 6.83
C MET A 540 16.64 -5.77 6.80
N MET A 541 15.47 -5.25 6.40
CA MET A 541 14.23 -6.05 6.33
C MET A 541 14.33 -7.18 5.30
N LEU A 542 15.00 -6.94 4.16
CA LEU A 542 15.29 -7.99 3.19
C LEU A 542 16.13 -9.10 3.82
N GLU A 543 17.22 -8.75 4.50
CA GLU A 543 18.09 -9.75 5.12
C GLU A 543 17.39 -10.49 6.26
N GLN A 544 16.64 -9.80 7.12
CA GLN A 544 15.88 -10.43 8.19
C GLN A 544 14.85 -11.45 7.64
N TRP A 545 14.20 -11.10 6.54
CA TRP A 545 13.29 -12.02 5.86
C TRP A 545 14.06 -13.21 5.26
N LEU A 546 15.18 -12.97 4.57
CA LEU A 546 16.00 -14.03 3.97
C LEU A 546 16.57 -14.97 5.03
N GLN A 547 16.99 -14.46 6.20
CA GLN A 547 17.42 -15.30 7.31
C GLN A 547 16.31 -16.21 7.82
N ALA A 548 15.09 -15.69 7.92
CA ALA A 548 13.94 -16.43 8.42
C ALA A 548 13.40 -17.48 7.43
N LYS A 549 13.37 -17.18 6.12
CA LYS A 549 12.66 -17.97 5.10
C LYS A 549 13.57 -18.65 4.07
N ALA A 550 14.72 -18.06 3.77
CA ALA A 550 15.66 -18.55 2.75
C ALA A 550 17.13 -18.39 3.20
N PRO A 551 17.55 -18.98 4.34
CA PRO A 551 18.88 -18.71 4.93
C PRO A 551 20.04 -19.11 4.02
N ARG A 552 19.83 -20.08 3.11
CA ARG A 552 20.88 -20.55 2.18
C ARG A 552 20.95 -19.79 0.86
N PHE A 553 20.01 -18.88 0.61
CA PHE A 553 19.98 -18.14 -0.65
C PHE A 553 21.21 -17.25 -0.80
N LYS A 554 21.88 -17.39 -1.94
CA LYS A 554 22.99 -16.55 -2.41
C LYS A 554 22.93 -16.43 -3.93
N VAL A 555 23.33 -15.31 -4.46
CA VAL A 555 23.62 -15.14 -5.89
C VAL A 555 24.92 -15.88 -6.19
N GLN A 556 24.85 -16.87 -7.06
CA GLN A 556 26.03 -17.69 -7.46
C GLN A 556 26.63 -17.13 -8.73
#